data_d94b38db31edd234d513333e431212ed
#
_entry.id   d94b38db31edd234d513333e431212ed
#
_cell.length_a   1.000
_cell.length_b   1.000
_cell.length_c   1.000
_cell.angle_alpha   90.00
_cell.angle_beta   90.00
_cell.angle_gamma   90.00
#
_symmetry.space_group_name_H-M   'P 1'
#
loop_
_entity.id
_entity.type
_entity.pdbx_description
1 polymer ?
#
loop_
_entity_poly.entity_id
_entity_poly.type
_entity_poly.pdbx_seq_one_letter_code
_entity_poly.pdbx_strand_id
1 'polypeptide(L)'
;MATYTIENEKLSVTIAAHGAELSSIYDKENDRELVWQADPTFWNRHAPVLFPNVGKYYGGYFTYNGKEYPMGQHGFARDTEFEEVAAGEDFVTYRLSSNETTKKEYPFDFELEITHRLQGGRLSVEWKVTNTGDKEMYFTIGGHPAFNVNVLPDTDFEDYSLAFKEGTESLSYVLLDTESGTAIADKTYELKLTNSKYALKKDMFDKDALV
;
A
#
# COMPACT_ATOMS: atom_id res chain seq x y z
N MET A 1 -2.62 3.19 -19.65
CA MET A 1 -3.18 2.34 -18.58
C MET A 1 -4.66 2.67 -18.46
N ALA A 2 -5.50 1.65 -18.29
CA ALA A 2 -6.93 1.88 -18.04
C ALA A 2 -7.11 2.41 -16.61
N THR A 3 -7.99 3.39 -16.44
CA THR A 3 -8.34 3.96 -15.14
C THR A 3 -9.84 4.01 -14.99
N TYR A 4 -10.33 3.92 -13.76
CA TYR A 4 -11.72 4.14 -13.41
C TYR A 4 -11.82 5.27 -12.38
N THR A 5 -12.82 6.13 -12.53
CA THR A 5 -13.05 7.24 -11.58
C THR A 5 -14.42 7.04 -10.94
N ILE A 6 -14.44 6.99 -9.62
CA ILE A 6 -15.65 7.06 -8.80
C ILE A 6 -15.72 8.44 -8.16
N GLU A 7 -16.90 9.03 -8.13
CA GLU A 7 -17.01 10.39 -7.61
C GLU A 7 -18.36 10.67 -6.96
N ASN A 8 -18.37 11.66 -6.09
CA ASN A 8 -19.57 12.25 -5.52
C ASN A 8 -19.41 13.77 -5.38
N GLU A 9 -20.28 14.41 -4.61
CA GLU A 9 -20.24 15.86 -4.40
C GLU A 9 -18.93 16.35 -3.74
N LYS A 10 -18.25 15.50 -2.94
CA LYS A 10 -17.08 15.86 -2.13
C LYS A 10 -15.76 15.46 -2.77
N LEU A 11 -15.70 14.24 -3.29
CA LEU A 11 -14.46 13.62 -3.74
C LEU A 11 -14.58 13.10 -5.17
N SER A 12 -13.47 13.15 -5.91
CA SER A 12 -13.24 12.40 -7.13
C SER A 12 -12.02 11.49 -6.90
N VAL A 13 -12.19 10.19 -7.12
CA VAL A 13 -11.17 9.17 -6.80
C VAL A 13 -10.86 8.38 -8.05
N THR A 14 -9.61 8.34 -8.46
CA THR A 14 -9.15 7.62 -9.65
C THR A 14 -8.33 6.40 -9.25
N ILE A 15 -8.64 5.26 -9.87
CA ILE A 15 -7.98 3.98 -9.64
C ILE A 15 -7.46 3.47 -10.98
N ALA A 16 -6.19 3.08 -11.03
CA ALA A 16 -5.59 2.45 -12.18
C ALA A 16 -5.83 0.93 -12.16
N ALA A 17 -6.14 0.32 -13.31
CA ALA A 17 -6.25 -1.13 -13.43
C ALA A 17 -4.90 -1.84 -13.18
N HIS A 18 -3.80 -1.17 -13.51
CA HIS A 18 -2.46 -1.63 -13.18
C HIS A 18 -2.22 -1.52 -11.66
N GLY A 19 -2.02 -2.67 -11.01
CA GLY A 19 -1.88 -2.77 -9.57
C GLY A 19 -3.17 -2.58 -8.78
N ALA A 20 -4.33 -2.35 -9.44
CA ALA A 20 -5.56 -1.83 -8.85
C ALA A 20 -5.26 -0.63 -7.95
N GLU A 21 -4.32 0.23 -8.39
CA GLU A 21 -3.66 1.24 -7.59
C GLU A 21 -4.51 2.51 -7.50
N LEU A 22 -4.78 2.95 -6.28
CA LEU A 22 -5.35 4.27 -6.02
C LEU A 22 -4.36 5.34 -6.47
N SER A 23 -4.71 6.15 -7.46
CA SER A 23 -3.82 7.14 -8.07
C SER A 23 -4.20 8.60 -7.82
N SER A 24 -5.42 8.87 -7.35
CA SER A 24 -5.87 10.21 -7.01
C SER A 24 -7.01 10.18 -5.99
N ILE A 25 -7.00 11.10 -5.06
CA ILE A 25 -8.14 11.50 -4.22
C ILE A 25 -8.20 13.02 -4.29
N TYR A 26 -9.09 13.54 -5.12
CA TYR A 26 -9.27 14.96 -5.27
C TYR A 26 -10.42 15.46 -4.39
N ASP A 27 -10.09 16.36 -3.45
CA ASP A 27 -11.03 17.05 -2.57
C ASP A 27 -11.65 18.24 -3.32
N LYS A 28 -12.89 18.06 -3.81
CA LYS A 28 -13.62 19.05 -4.60
C LYS A 28 -13.97 20.32 -3.82
N GLU A 29 -14.16 20.18 -2.51
CA GLU A 29 -14.53 21.32 -1.65
C GLU A 29 -13.35 22.27 -1.43
N ASN A 30 -12.15 21.73 -1.31
CA ASN A 30 -10.94 22.49 -1.02
C ASN A 30 -9.98 22.63 -2.21
N ASP A 31 -10.38 22.13 -3.40
CA ASP A 31 -9.61 22.23 -4.65
C ASP A 31 -8.18 21.70 -4.51
N ARG A 32 -8.03 20.43 -4.03
CA ARG A 32 -6.71 19.89 -3.73
C ARG A 32 -6.61 18.39 -3.93
N GLU A 33 -5.42 17.93 -4.34
CA GLU A 33 -5.06 16.53 -4.46
C GLU A 33 -4.45 16.02 -3.14
N LEU A 34 -4.98 14.92 -2.62
CA LEU A 34 -4.55 14.33 -1.35
C LEU A 34 -3.52 13.21 -1.52
N VAL A 35 -3.44 12.58 -2.68
CA VAL A 35 -2.49 11.51 -2.98
C VAL A 35 -1.27 12.10 -3.68
N TRP A 36 -0.09 11.59 -3.35
CA TRP A 36 1.15 11.90 -4.06
C TRP A 36 1.04 11.55 -5.55
N GLN A 37 1.53 12.43 -6.42
CA GLN A 37 1.34 12.34 -7.88
C GLN A 37 2.51 11.65 -8.60
N ALA A 38 3.19 10.73 -7.93
CA ALA A 38 4.17 9.80 -8.50
C ALA A 38 5.29 10.48 -9.31
N ASP A 39 5.82 11.62 -8.83
CA ASP A 39 6.96 12.28 -9.48
C ASP A 39 8.17 11.31 -9.49
N PRO A 40 8.64 10.89 -10.69
CA PRO A 40 9.70 9.90 -10.82
C PRO A 40 11.06 10.38 -10.28
N THR A 41 11.22 11.68 -10.01
CA THR A 41 12.41 12.24 -9.38
C THR A 41 12.56 11.72 -7.93
N PHE A 42 11.43 11.42 -7.27
CA PHE A 42 11.39 10.98 -5.88
C PHE A 42 10.87 9.54 -5.77
N TRP A 43 9.62 9.32 -6.17
CA TRP A 43 8.98 8.02 -6.10
C TRP A 43 7.82 7.91 -7.11
N ASN A 44 7.96 7.00 -8.07
CA ASN A 44 7.08 6.86 -9.23
C ASN A 44 5.85 5.97 -8.99
N ARG A 45 5.31 5.93 -7.77
CA ARG A 45 4.07 5.22 -7.38
C ARG A 45 3.19 6.12 -6.54
N HIS A 46 1.89 5.77 -6.44
CA HIS A 46 0.90 6.52 -5.66
C HIS A 46 0.53 5.79 -4.36
N ALA A 47 -0.05 4.59 -4.48
CA ALA A 47 -0.56 3.81 -3.36
C ALA A 47 -0.52 2.29 -3.67
N PRO A 48 0.65 1.70 -3.96
CA PRO A 48 0.74 0.32 -4.41
C PRO A 48 0.21 -0.67 -3.36
N VAL A 49 -0.45 -1.72 -3.84
CA VAL A 49 -0.85 -2.87 -3.04
C VAL A 49 0.27 -3.89 -3.03
N LEU A 50 0.65 -4.32 -1.84
CA LEU A 50 1.76 -5.22 -1.58
C LEU A 50 1.21 -6.63 -1.40
N PHE A 51 1.41 -7.52 -2.38
CA PHE A 51 0.95 -8.90 -2.36
C PHE A 51 1.74 -9.75 -3.37
N PRO A 52 2.09 -10.99 -3.08
CA PRO A 52 1.72 -11.79 -1.91
C PRO A 52 2.66 -11.66 -0.70
N ASN A 53 3.58 -10.68 -0.71
CA ASN A 53 4.39 -10.38 0.46
C ASN A 53 4.57 -8.89 0.68
N VAL A 54 4.71 -8.50 1.94
CA VAL A 54 5.10 -7.16 2.37
C VAL A 54 6.59 -7.17 2.70
N GLY A 55 7.35 -6.22 2.17
CA GLY A 55 8.81 -6.15 2.36
C GLY A 55 9.58 -7.00 1.35
N LYS A 56 10.78 -7.39 1.73
CA LYS A 56 11.73 -8.12 0.89
C LYS A 56 12.24 -9.36 1.62
N TYR A 57 12.31 -10.49 0.93
CA TYR A 57 12.97 -11.68 1.45
C TYR A 57 14.49 -11.56 1.35
N TYR A 58 15.19 -12.02 2.37
CA TYR A 58 16.65 -12.16 2.33
C TYR A 58 17.02 -13.10 1.17
N GLY A 59 17.98 -12.68 0.34
CA GLY A 59 18.35 -13.41 -0.87
C GLY A 59 17.39 -13.27 -2.05
N GLY A 60 16.22 -12.62 -1.88
CA GLY A 60 15.25 -12.38 -2.97
C GLY A 60 14.41 -13.59 -3.34
N TYR A 61 14.27 -14.58 -2.45
CA TYR A 61 13.44 -15.77 -2.64
C TYR A 61 12.87 -16.28 -1.31
N PHE A 62 11.84 -17.08 -1.39
CA PHE A 62 11.37 -17.91 -0.27
C PHE A 62 11.37 -19.40 -0.64
N THR A 63 11.36 -20.26 0.36
CA THR A 63 11.35 -21.71 0.16
C THR A 63 10.01 -22.31 0.53
N TYR A 64 9.43 -23.10 -0.37
CA TYR A 64 8.21 -23.85 -0.12
C TYR A 64 8.37 -25.28 -0.63
N ASN A 65 8.10 -26.27 0.23
CA ASN A 65 8.28 -27.71 -0.06
C ASN A 65 9.65 -28.06 -0.65
N GLY A 66 10.72 -27.44 -0.13
CA GLY A 66 12.10 -27.69 -0.55
C GLY A 66 12.51 -27.09 -1.89
N LYS A 67 11.63 -26.28 -2.51
CA LYS A 67 11.92 -25.54 -3.74
C LYS A 67 11.95 -24.04 -3.46
N GLU A 68 12.92 -23.35 -4.06
CA GLU A 68 13.05 -21.90 -4.03
C GLU A 68 12.18 -21.25 -5.09
N TYR A 69 11.54 -20.15 -4.68
CA TYR A 69 10.72 -19.30 -5.54
C TYR A 69 11.22 -17.87 -5.45
N PRO A 70 11.64 -17.25 -6.57
CA PRO A 70 12.07 -15.86 -6.57
C PRO A 70 10.89 -14.96 -6.23
N MET A 71 11.13 -13.92 -5.42
CA MET A 71 10.11 -12.96 -5.09
C MET A 71 10.71 -11.57 -4.96
N GLY A 72 10.18 -10.65 -5.75
CA GLY A 72 10.55 -9.23 -5.68
C GLY A 72 10.09 -8.57 -4.38
N GLN A 73 10.67 -7.42 -4.08
CA GLN A 73 10.21 -6.60 -2.96
C GLN A 73 8.73 -6.23 -3.15
N HIS A 74 7.92 -6.51 -2.12
CA HIS A 74 6.48 -6.26 -2.09
C HIS A 74 5.64 -7.12 -3.04
N GLY A 75 6.18 -8.22 -3.55
CA GLY A 75 5.48 -9.12 -4.47
C GLY A 75 5.27 -8.52 -5.86
N PHE A 76 4.28 -9.02 -6.56
CA PHE A 76 4.03 -8.70 -7.97
C PHE A 76 2.68 -8.00 -8.23
N ALA A 77 1.76 -7.96 -7.27
CA ALA A 77 0.41 -7.42 -7.51
C ALA A 77 0.46 -5.98 -8.04
N ARG A 78 1.31 -5.15 -7.45
CA ARG A 78 1.48 -3.75 -7.83
C ARG A 78 2.02 -3.52 -9.26
N ASP A 79 2.59 -4.55 -9.89
CA ASP A 79 3.19 -4.51 -11.22
C ASP A 79 2.39 -5.36 -12.23
N THR A 80 1.17 -5.76 -11.87
CA THR A 80 0.29 -6.61 -12.68
C THR A 80 -0.98 -5.86 -13.07
N GLU A 81 -1.47 -6.09 -14.31
CA GLU A 81 -2.76 -5.58 -14.75
C GLU A 81 -3.88 -6.42 -14.12
N PHE A 82 -4.84 -5.76 -13.48
CA PHE A 82 -6.03 -6.38 -12.91
C PHE A 82 -7.20 -6.29 -13.87
N GLU A 83 -8.09 -7.27 -13.81
CA GLU A 83 -9.37 -7.28 -14.52
C GLU A 83 -10.40 -6.48 -13.70
N GLU A 84 -11.13 -5.55 -14.35
CA GLU A 84 -12.31 -4.93 -13.77
C GLU A 84 -13.45 -5.95 -13.78
N VAL A 85 -13.94 -6.35 -12.60
CA VAL A 85 -15.00 -7.37 -12.47
C VAL A 85 -16.34 -6.81 -12.05
N ALA A 86 -16.35 -5.63 -11.44
CA ALA A 86 -17.58 -4.92 -11.11
C ALA A 86 -17.28 -3.42 -10.94
N ALA A 87 -18.20 -2.58 -11.39
CA ALA A 87 -18.12 -1.14 -11.22
C ALA A 87 -19.50 -0.52 -11.08
N GLY A 88 -19.56 0.66 -10.42
CA GLY A 88 -20.75 1.47 -10.23
C GLY A 88 -20.37 2.92 -10.01
N GLU A 89 -21.36 3.77 -9.72
CA GLU A 89 -21.11 5.20 -9.51
C GLU A 89 -20.18 5.48 -8.33
N ASP A 90 -20.26 4.64 -7.28
CA ASP A 90 -19.56 4.82 -6.02
C ASP A 90 -18.51 3.74 -5.72
N PHE A 91 -18.28 2.77 -6.63
CA PHE A 91 -17.30 1.72 -6.42
C PHE A 91 -16.73 1.14 -7.71
N VAL A 92 -15.55 0.55 -7.59
CA VAL A 92 -14.95 -0.33 -8.59
C VAL A 92 -14.26 -1.49 -7.89
N THR A 93 -14.39 -2.70 -8.46
CA THR A 93 -13.70 -3.92 -8.01
C THR A 93 -12.81 -4.44 -9.11
N TYR A 94 -11.55 -4.60 -8.79
CA TYR A 94 -10.53 -5.21 -9.63
C TYR A 94 -10.14 -6.57 -9.10
N ARG A 95 -9.82 -7.52 -10.00
CA ARG A 95 -9.40 -8.88 -9.66
C ARG A 95 -8.07 -9.23 -10.32
N LEU A 96 -7.21 -9.89 -9.56
CA LEU A 96 -6.04 -10.61 -10.04
C LEU A 96 -6.20 -12.09 -9.67
N SER A 97 -6.21 -12.96 -10.68
CA SER A 97 -6.22 -14.42 -10.48
C SER A 97 -4.84 -15.01 -10.76
N SER A 98 -4.50 -16.08 -10.05
CA SER A 98 -3.30 -16.85 -10.32
C SER A 98 -3.30 -17.38 -11.75
N ASN A 99 -2.12 -17.43 -12.36
CA ASN A 99 -1.89 -17.95 -13.70
C ASN A 99 -0.51 -18.59 -13.81
N GLU A 100 -0.16 -19.12 -14.97
CA GLU A 100 1.13 -19.80 -15.19
C GLU A 100 2.35 -18.89 -14.95
N THR A 101 2.20 -17.56 -15.07
CA THR A 101 3.27 -16.61 -14.78
C THR A 101 3.42 -16.40 -13.27
N THR A 102 2.33 -16.13 -12.56
CA THR A 102 2.36 -15.93 -11.11
C THR A 102 2.82 -17.18 -10.38
N LYS A 103 2.47 -18.38 -10.87
CA LYS A 103 2.88 -19.68 -10.27
C LYS A 103 4.39 -19.95 -10.34
N LYS A 104 5.14 -19.26 -11.18
CA LYS A 104 6.61 -19.35 -11.21
C LYS A 104 7.24 -18.71 -9.98
N GLU A 105 6.60 -17.66 -9.46
CA GLU A 105 7.06 -16.88 -8.31
C GLU A 105 6.30 -17.23 -7.03
N TYR A 106 5.03 -17.63 -7.15
CA TYR A 106 4.14 -17.91 -6.04
C TYR A 106 3.24 -19.12 -6.36
N PRO A 107 3.59 -20.33 -5.88
CA PRO A 107 3.04 -21.60 -6.36
C PRO A 107 1.67 -21.97 -5.77
N PHE A 108 0.78 -20.99 -5.64
CA PHE A 108 -0.55 -21.14 -5.10
C PHE A 108 -1.61 -20.67 -6.08
N ASP A 109 -2.79 -21.29 -6.02
CA ASP A 109 -3.97 -20.83 -6.71
C ASP A 109 -4.72 -19.84 -5.84
N PHE A 110 -4.93 -18.63 -6.35
CA PHE A 110 -5.57 -17.54 -5.60
C PHE A 110 -6.40 -16.64 -6.50
N GLU A 111 -7.31 -15.93 -5.87
CA GLU A 111 -7.91 -14.69 -6.38
C GLU A 111 -7.71 -13.58 -5.35
N LEU A 112 -7.21 -12.43 -5.81
CA LEU A 112 -7.16 -11.18 -5.06
C LEU A 112 -8.16 -10.21 -5.66
N GLU A 113 -9.20 -9.85 -4.91
CA GLU A 113 -10.13 -8.78 -5.27
C GLU A 113 -9.82 -7.53 -4.45
N ILE A 114 -9.80 -6.38 -5.11
CA ILE A 114 -9.60 -5.07 -4.48
C ILE A 114 -10.78 -4.21 -4.85
N THR A 115 -11.59 -3.83 -3.86
CA THR A 115 -12.74 -2.95 -4.04
C THR A 115 -12.45 -1.58 -3.44
N HIS A 116 -12.54 -0.56 -4.27
CA HIS A 116 -12.54 0.83 -3.85
C HIS A 116 -13.99 1.31 -3.80
N ARG A 117 -14.42 1.84 -2.66
CA ARG A 117 -15.78 2.33 -2.47
C ARG A 117 -15.79 3.70 -1.81
N LEU A 118 -16.51 4.62 -2.45
CA LEU A 118 -16.67 5.99 -1.99
C LEU A 118 -18.06 6.18 -1.35
N GLN A 119 -18.09 6.60 -0.09
CA GLN A 119 -19.33 6.86 0.62
C GLN A 119 -19.24 8.16 1.42
N GLY A 120 -19.91 9.20 0.96
CA GLY A 120 -19.78 10.55 1.49
C GLY A 120 -18.32 11.03 1.40
N GLY A 121 -17.73 11.45 2.49
CA GLY A 121 -16.30 11.85 2.56
C GLY A 121 -15.34 10.71 2.92
N ARG A 122 -15.73 9.43 2.74
CA ARG A 122 -14.93 8.26 3.11
C ARG A 122 -14.67 7.39 1.89
N LEU A 123 -13.40 7.10 1.64
CA LEU A 123 -12.97 6.04 0.72
C LEU A 123 -12.62 4.79 1.55
N SER A 124 -13.22 3.65 1.20
CA SER A 124 -12.84 2.33 1.71
C SER A 124 -12.06 1.58 0.63
N VAL A 125 -10.98 0.92 1.02
CA VAL A 125 -10.24 -0.03 0.18
C VAL A 125 -10.33 -1.39 0.85
N GLU A 126 -11.01 -2.32 0.21
CA GLU A 126 -11.27 -3.66 0.74
C GLU A 126 -10.47 -4.68 -0.04
N TRP A 127 -9.70 -5.52 0.64
CA TRP A 127 -8.96 -6.63 0.04
C TRP A 127 -9.62 -7.94 0.41
N LYS A 128 -9.91 -8.75 -0.60
CA LYS A 128 -10.41 -10.10 -0.43
C LYS A 128 -9.45 -11.07 -1.11
N VAL A 129 -8.77 -11.87 -0.32
CA VAL A 129 -7.89 -12.94 -0.80
C VAL A 129 -8.61 -14.27 -0.66
N THR A 130 -8.80 -14.96 -1.77
CA THR A 130 -9.42 -16.29 -1.80
C THR A 130 -8.38 -17.31 -2.23
N ASN A 131 -8.17 -18.34 -1.42
CA ASN A 131 -7.43 -19.52 -1.83
C ASN A 131 -8.34 -20.38 -2.72
N THR A 132 -8.03 -20.49 -4.00
CA THR A 132 -8.80 -21.27 -4.97
C THR A 132 -8.20 -22.66 -5.22
N GLY A 133 -7.08 -22.97 -4.54
CA GLY A 133 -6.44 -24.27 -4.60
C GLY A 133 -6.86 -25.21 -3.47
N ASP A 134 -6.24 -26.38 -3.44
CA ASP A 134 -6.48 -27.46 -2.48
C ASP A 134 -5.45 -27.50 -1.32
N LYS A 135 -4.46 -26.58 -1.35
CA LYS A 135 -3.36 -26.55 -0.37
C LYS A 135 -3.45 -25.30 0.47
N GLU A 136 -2.88 -25.37 1.66
CA GLU A 136 -2.70 -24.19 2.51
C GLU A 136 -1.83 -23.16 1.80
N MET A 137 -2.29 -21.91 1.81
CA MET A 137 -1.65 -20.79 1.13
C MET A 137 -1.16 -19.78 2.18
N TYR A 138 0.07 -19.30 2.01
CA TYR A 138 0.72 -18.35 2.91
C TYR A 138 0.98 -17.04 2.21
N PHE A 139 0.51 -15.93 2.76
CA PHE A 139 0.72 -14.60 2.21
C PHE A 139 0.76 -13.54 3.29
N THR A 140 1.30 -12.39 2.94
CA THR A 140 1.05 -11.12 3.62
C THR A 140 0.52 -10.11 2.62
N ILE A 141 -0.31 -9.18 3.09
CA ILE A 141 -0.85 -8.12 2.25
C ILE A 141 -0.76 -6.78 2.97
N GLY A 142 -0.53 -5.72 2.22
CA GLY A 142 -0.46 -4.36 2.76
C GLY A 142 -0.74 -3.30 1.70
N GLY A 143 -1.02 -2.09 2.15
CA GLY A 143 -1.10 -0.89 1.32
C GLY A 143 0.06 0.05 1.63
N HIS A 144 0.53 0.75 0.61
CA HIS A 144 1.64 1.69 0.74
C HIS A 144 1.25 3.07 0.14
N PRO A 145 0.17 3.71 0.67
CA PRO A 145 -0.28 4.99 0.13
C PRO A 145 0.69 6.12 0.49
N ALA A 146 1.00 6.97 -0.48
CA ALA A 146 1.65 8.25 -0.25
C ALA A 146 0.61 9.37 -0.27
N PHE A 147 0.54 10.12 0.80
CA PHE A 147 -0.33 11.28 0.92
C PHE A 147 0.48 12.57 0.81
N ASN A 148 -0.12 13.56 0.16
CA ASN A 148 0.43 14.90 0.17
C ASN A 148 0.30 15.49 1.57
N VAL A 149 1.36 16.12 2.02
CA VAL A 149 1.38 17.06 3.14
C VAL A 149 1.44 18.48 2.60
N ASN A 150 1.35 19.49 3.44
CA ASN A 150 1.29 20.92 3.02
C ASN A 150 0.05 21.22 2.16
N VAL A 151 -1.04 20.47 2.38
CA VAL A 151 -2.30 20.62 1.65
C VAL A 151 -3.16 21.77 2.21
N LEU A 152 -2.81 22.32 3.37
CA LEU A 152 -3.43 23.50 3.94
C LEU A 152 -2.59 24.75 3.64
N PRO A 153 -3.21 25.93 3.42
CA PRO A 153 -2.47 27.18 3.26
C PRO A 153 -1.55 27.45 4.46
N ASP A 154 -0.38 28.02 4.19
CA ASP A 154 0.59 28.45 5.19
C ASP A 154 1.08 27.36 6.16
N THR A 155 1.05 26.07 5.73
CA THR A 155 1.59 24.94 6.50
C THR A 155 2.85 24.36 5.88
N ASP A 156 3.72 23.80 6.72
CA ASP A 156 4.92 23.03 6.32
C ASP A 156 4.78 21.58 6.78
N PHE A 157 5.68 20.71 6.35
CA PHE A 157 5.71 19.28 6.69
C PHE A 157 5.63 19.01 8.19
N GLU A 158 6.31 19.82 9.00
CA GLU A 158 6.37 19.64 10.46
C GLU A 158 5.10 20.12 11.19
N ASP A 159 4.13 20.72 10.48
CA ASP A 159 2.82 21.05 11.04
C ASP A 159 1.86 19.84 11.02
N TYR A 160 2.26 18.75 10.37
CA TYR A 160 1.47 17.53 10.26
C TYR A 160 1.92 16.48 11.27
N SER A 161 1.04 15.54 11.55
CA SER A 161 1.32 14.44 12.47
C SER A 161 0.62 13.15 12.06
N LEU A 162 1.22 12.03 12.40
CA LEU A 162 0.56 10.72 12.38
C LEU A 162 -0.23 10.56 13.68
N ALA A 163 -1.53 10.29 13.56
CA ALA A 163 -2.40 10.03 14.70
C ALA A 163 -2.68 8.53 14.81
N PHE A 164 -2.55 8.00 16.02
CA PHE A 164 -2.79 6.60 16.35
C PHE A 164 -4.04 6.47 17.22
N LYS A 165 -4.43 5.23 17.52
CA LYS A 165 -5.55 4.96 18.42
C LYS A 165 -5.36 5.71 19.73
N GLU A 166 -6.44 6.33 20.23
CA GLU A 166 -6.43 7.04 21.51
C GLU A 166 -5.91 6.15 22.62
N GLY A 167 -5.03 6.69 23.48
CA GLY A 167 -4.36 5.98 24.56
C GLY A 167 -3.08 5.24 24.15
N THR A 168 -2.67 5.31 22.87
CA THR A 168 -1.35 4.78 22.47
C THR A 168 -0.24 5.73 22.93
N GLU A 169 0.69 5.24 23.74
CA GLU A 169 1.78 6.04 24.31
C GLU A 169 3.09 5.88 23.51
N SER A 170 3.32 4.70 22.98
CA SER A 170 4.50 4.42 22.13
C SER A 170 4.24 3.31 21.13
N LEU A 171 5.11 3.22 20.12
CA LEU A 171 5.17 2.16 19.13
C LEU A 171 6.57 1.58 19.08
N SER A 172 6.68 0.28 18.88
CA SER A 172 7.95 -0.37 18.62
C SER A 172 8.18 -0.44 17.12
N TYR A 173 9.42 -0.25 16.68
CA TYR A 173 9.82 -0.41 15.29
C TYR A 173 11.23 -0.99 15.16
N VAL A 174 11.54 -1.55 14.00
CA VAL A 174 12.87 -1.95 13.58
C VAL A 174 13.33 -1.09 12.41
N LEU A 175 14.63 -1.03 12.18
CA LEU A 175 15.21 -0.37 11.00
C LEU A 175 15.42 -1.37 9.88
N LEU A 176 15.51 -0.86 8.66
CA LEU A 176 15.96 -1.60 7.50
C LEU A 176 17.49 -1.55 7.38
N ASP A 177 18.08 -2.66 6.99
CA ASP A 177 19.43 -2.70 6.44
C ASP A 177 19.37 -2.13 5.02
N THR A 178 20.01 -1.00 4.79
CA THR A 178 19.93 -0.26 3.53
C THR A 178 20.63 -0.97 2.36
N GLU A 179 21.53 -1.94 2.62
CA GLU A 179 22.18 -2.72 1.58
C GLU A 179 21.29 -3.89 1.11
N SER A 180 20.75 -4.64 2.05
CA SER A 180 19.89 -5.80 1.74
C SER A 180 18.42 -5.43 1.52
N GLY A 181 17.95 -4.32 2.11
CA GLY A 181 16.53 -3.91 2.14
C GLY A 181 15.68 -4.82 3.04
N THR A 182 16.29 -5.50 4.02
CA THR A 182 15.60 -6.38 4.96
C THR A 182 15.57 -5.79 6.36
N ALA A 183 14.59 -6.20 7.19
CA ALA A 183 14.46 -5.73 8.55
C ALA A 183 15.61 -6.22 9.45
N ILE A 184 16.17 -5.33 10.28
CA ILE A 184 17.14 -5.65 11.31
C ILE A 184 16.40 -6.09 12.57
N ALA A 185 16.10 -7.39 12.67
CA ALA A 185 15.19 -7.92 13.69
C ALA A 185 15.80 -8.02 15.10
N ASP A 186 17.11 -7.92 15.25
CA ASP A 186 17.84 -8.08 16.52
C ASP A 186 17.82 -6.81 17.39
N LYS A 187 17.33 -5.70 16.87
CA LYS A 187 17.27 -4.42 17.57
C LYS A 187 15.95 -3.70 17.34
N THR A 188 15.19 -3.54 18.43
CA THR A 188 13.93 -2.80 18.43
C THR A 188 14.16 -1.40 19.00
N TYR A 189 13.51 -0.42 18.43
CA TYR A 189 13.47 0.97 18.85
C TYR A 189 12.08 1.35 19.34
N GLU A 190 11.99 2.41 20.10
CA GLU A 190 10.73 2.95 20.59
C GLU A 190 10.46 4.32 19.98
N LEU A 191 9.25 4.49 19.42
CA LEU A 191 8.71 5.76 18.96
C LEU A 191 7.71 6.26 20.00
N LYS A 192 8.09 7.27 20.78
CA LYS A 192 7.22 7.87 21.80
C LYS A 192 6.22 8.82 21.17
N LEU A 193 4.96 8.73 21.62
CA LEU A 193 3.87 9.54 21.13
C LEU A 193 3.48 10.61 22.15
N THR A 194 2.97 11.73 21.68
CA THR A 194 2.37 12.77 22.51
C THR A 194 0.89 12.86 22.16
N ASN A 195 0.02 12.59 23.13
CA ASN A 195 -1.44 12.52 22.92
C ASN A 195 -1.81 11.59 21.74
N SER A 196 -1.19 10.40 21.71
CA SER A 196 -1.37 9.40 20.62
C SER A 196 -1.01 9.90 19.24
N LYS A 197 -0.14 10.92 19.13
CA LYS A 197 0.32 11.49 17.86
C LYS A 197 1.84 11.53 17.82
N TYR A 198 2.37 11.38 16.60
CA TYR A 198 3.77 11.62 16.27
C TYR A 198 3.86 12.77 15.27
N ALA A 199 4.47 13.88 15.65
CA ALA A 199 4.71 15.01 14.75
C ALA A 199 5.72 14.60 13.68
N LEU A 200 5.43 14.94 12.41
CA LEU A 200 6.36 14.66 11.31
C LEU A 200 7.64 15.50 11.50
N LYS A 201 8.77 14.92 11.15
CA LYS A 201 10.09 15.56 11.20
C LYS A 201 10.84 15.28 9.90
N LYS A 202 11.57 16.25 9.40
CA LYS A 202 12.30 16.15 8.13
C LYS A 202 13.34 15.03 8.12
N ASP A 203 13.90 14.68 9.28
CA ASP A 203 14.95 13.67 9.46
C ASP A 203 14.42 12.27 9.83
N MET A 204 13.08 12.11 9.97
CA MET A 204 12.52 10.85 10.49
C MET A 204 12.76 9.64 9.61
N PHE A 205 13.00 9.85 8.33
CA PHE A 205 13.24 8.79 7.33
C PHE A 205 14.68 8.77 6.79
N ASP A 206 15.63 9.45 7.45
CA ASP A 206 17.05 9.47 7.02
C ASP A 206 17.70 8.08 6.98
N LYS A 207 17.11 7.12 7.69
CA LYS A 207 17.53 5.71 7.74
C LYS A 207 16.53 4.76 7.08
N ASP A 208 15.82 5.24 6.06
CA ASP A 208 14.73 4.51 5.40
C ASP A 208 13.47 4.37 6.28
N ALA A 209 12.57 3.48 5.91
CA ALA A 209 11.29 3.29 6.59
C ALA A 209 11.45 2.79 8.03
N LEU A 210 10.49 3.15 8.88
CA LEU A 210 10.27 2.58 10.21
C LEU A 210 9.33 1.37 10.06
N VAL A 211 9.76 0.17 10.40
CA VAL A 211 9.05 -1.10 10.14
C VAL A 211 8.56 -1.74 11.43
#